data_41663fb10f3cfdd001e6377abd077298
#
_entry.id   41663fb10f3cfdd001e6377abd077298
#
_cell.length_a   1.000
_cell.length_b   1.000
_cell.length_c   1.000
_cell.angle_alpha   90.00
_cell.angle_beta   90.00
_cell.angle_gamma   90.00
#
_symmetry.space_group_name_H-M   'P 1'
#
loop_
_entity.id
_entity.type
_entity.pdbx_description
1 polymer ?
#
loop_
_entity_poly.entity_id
_entity_poly.type
_entity_poly.pdbx_seq_one_letter_code
_entity_poly.pdbx_strand_id
1 'polypeptide(L)'
;MARLLIAALQMKGHELTIASRLRSWDDKGNALQQDRIRQHGQALARRYVEHHKRHPPDVWFTYHLYHKAPDWIGPNVANAFEIPYIVAEASFAPKQSGGAWAQGHQSVSEALMRADCAISLSPTDIECVVPALRQPELLKTIAPFLNTEQPSRAAARRRQHRLELAGKHRINTEIPWLLTVAMMREGDKFESYSILSKLIRNLGDSKWALIIVGDGPARAKVEAMLGKDAHIHYLGMQSPTQIMQLNAAADVFCWPAINEAYGMAMLEAQAAGLPVVAGNGVGVAQIVDNGKTGALGQANDPGALADMVRKLLNSTQLRKEMRNAALEKTAKIHNISTAATQLDKFIREAHIETNR
;
A
#
# COMPACT_ATOMS: atom_id res chain seq x y z
N MET A 1 1.91 -1.28 5.75
CA MET A 1 0.55 -1.22 6.32
C MET A 1 0.49 -1.73 7.77
N ALA A 2 1.00 -2.91 8.16
CA ALA A 2 0.91 -3.43 9.55
C ALA A 2 1.27 -2.40 10.65
N ARG A 3 2.40 -1.70 10.50
CA ARG A 3 2.81 -0.65 11.47
C ARG A 3 1.82 0.51 11.55
N LEU A 4 1.15 0.85 10.45
CA LEU A 4 0.13 1.90 10.42
C LEU A 4 -1.15 1.46 11.13
N LEU A 5 -1.56 0.19 10.97
CA LEU A 5 -2.69 -0.38 11.70
C LEU A 5 -2.42 -0.40 13.22
N ILE A 6 -1.22 -0.83 13.64
CA ILE A 6 -0.81 -0.78 15.04
C ILE A 6 -0.89 0.65 15.58
N ALA A 7 -0.30 1.62 14.88
CA ALA A 7 -0.33 3.01 15.30
C ALA A 7 -1.75 3.58 15.36
N ALA A 8 -2.61 3.25 14.39
CA ALA A 8 -3.99 3.69 14.36
C ALA A 8 -4.80 3.16 15.57
N LEU A 9 -4.62 1.89 15.92
CA LEU A 9 -5.29 1.28 17.07
C LEU A 9 -4.78 1.88 18.39
N GLN A 10 -3.48 2.06 18.53
CA GLN A 10 -2.88 2.70 19.71
C GLN A 10 -3.38 4.14 19.92
N MET A 11 -3.63 4.91 18.84
CA MET A 11 -4.23 6.25 18.92
C MET A 11 -5.63 6.26 19.55
N LYS A 12 -6.33 5.12 19.55
CA LYS A 12 -7.66 4.95 20.18
C LYS A 12 -7.60 4.30 21.57
N GLY A 13 -6.39 4.12 22.12
CA GLY A 13 -6.20 3.57 23.46
C GLY A 13 -6.24 2.06 23.53
N HIS A 14 -6.22 1.35 22.38
CA HIS A 14 -6.09 -0.11 22.41
C HIS A 14 -4.68 -0.51 22.89
N GLU A 15 -4.63 -1.41 23.84
CA GLU A 15 -3.41 -2.13 24.22
C GLU A 15 -3.14 -3.26 23.22
N LEU A 16 -1.94 -3.29 22.65
CA LEU A 16 -1.61 -4.23 21.57
C LEU A 16 -0.44 -5.12 21.98
N THR A 17 -0.65 -6.41 21.90
CA THR A 17 0.40 -7.43 22.09
C THR A 17 0.59 -8.22 20.81
N ILE A 18 1.83 -8.35 20.34
CA ILE A 18 2.16 -9.25 19.24
C ILE A 18 2.23 -10.68 19.76
N ALA A 19 1.16 -11.44 19.54
CA ALA A 19 0.99 -12.79 20.07
C ALA A 19 2.02 -13.79 19.52
N SER A 20 2.46 -13.63 18.28
CA SER A 20 3.42 -14.54 17.66
C SER A 20 4.27 -13.84 16.58
N ARG A 21 5.48 -14.38 16.39
CA ARG A 21 6.37 -14.05 15.26
C ARG A 21 6.49 -15.23 14.27
N LEU A 22 5.54 -16.16 14.30
CA LEU A 22 5.49 -17.27 13.35
C LEU A 22 5.41 -16.71 11.93
N ARG A 23 6.37 -17.11 11.09
CA ARG A 23 6.31 -16.84 9.66
C ARG A 23 5.61 -18.01 8.98
N SER A 24 4.31 -17.85 8.69
CA SER A 24 3.50 -18.88 8.05
C SER A 24 3.66 -18.94 6.52
N TRP A 25 4.47 -18.06 5.95
CA TRP A 25 4.63 -17.92 4.50
C TRP A 25 5.42 -19.06 3.85
N ASP A 26 4.82 -19.66 2.82
CA ASP A 26 5.43 -20.61 1.91
C ASP A 26 5.22 -20.16 0.46
N ASP A 27 6.31 -19.91 -0.28
CA ASP A 27 6.30 -19.46 -1.67
C ASP A 27 6.38 -20.59 -2.70
N LYS A 28 6.77 -21.79 -2.27
CA LYS A 28 7.07 -22.91 -3.15
C LYS A 28 5.96 -23.96 -3.25
N GLY A 29 4.95 -23.87 -2.37
CA GLY A 29 3.89 -24.87 -2.31
C GLY A 29 4.38 -26.23 -1.80
N ASN A 30 5.32 -26.25 -0.85
CA ASN A 30 5.86 -27.47 -0.28
C ASN A 30 4.95 -28.00 0.83
N ALA A 31 4.22 -29.08 0.54
CA ALA A 31 3.24 -29.67 1.44
C ALA A 31 3.82 -30.07 2.81
N LEU A 32 5.03 -30.64 2.87
CA LEU A 32 5.69 -31.01 4.13
C LEU A 32 6.05 -29.78 4.97
N GLN A 33 6.50 -28.71 4.32
CA GLN A 33 6.79 -27.46 5.00
C GLN A 33 5.49 -26.80 5.52
N GLN A 34 4.46 -26.75 4.71
CA GLN A 34 3.15 -26.24 5.11
C GLN A 34 2.58 -27.00 6.31
N ASP A 35 2.71 -28.33 6.33
CA ASP A 35 2.24 -29.15 7.45
C ASP A 35 3.05 -28.89 8.74
N ARG A 36 4.36 -28.75 8.65
CA ARG A 36 5.21 -28.36 9.80
C ARG A 36 4.83 -26.98 10.35
N ILE A 37 4.60 -26.01 9.47
CA ILE A 37 4.18 -24.66 9.86
C ILE A 37 2.80 -24.71 10.55
N ARG A 38 1.86 -25.48 10.00
CA ARG A 38 0.51 -25.70 10.58
C ARG A 38 0.61 -26.29 12.00
N GLN A 39 1.34 -27.41 12.16
CA GLN A 39 1.52 -28.07 13.46
C GLN A 39 2.15 -27.13 14.49
N HIS A 40 3.16 -26.36 14.07
CA HIS A 40 3.81 -25.38 14.93
C HIS A 40 2.86 -24.23 15.31
N GLY A 41 2.08 -23.70 14.37
CA GLY A 41 1.07 -22.67 14.62
C GLY A 41 0.00 -23.14 15.59
N GLN A 42 -0.52 -24.37 15.41
CA GLN A 42 -1.49 -24.97 16.34
C GLN A 42 -0.92 -25.19 17.75
N ALA A 43 0.35 -25.58 17.84
CA ALA A 43 1.04 -25.70 19.13
C ALA A 43 1.19 -24.33 19.83
N LEU A 44 1.53 -23.29 19.05
CA LEU A 44 1.58 -21.91 19.56
C LEU A 44 0.20 -21.42 20.04
N ALA A 45 -0.87 -21.73 19.31
CA ALA A 45 -2.22 -21.39 19.73
C ALA A 45 -2.58 -22.02 21.07
N ARG A 46 -2.37 -23.34 21.22
CA ARG A 46 -2.61 -24.03 22.50
C ARG A 46 -1.79 -23.43 23.65
N ARG A 47 -0.53 -23.15 23.41
CA ARG A 47 0.35 -22.52 24.40
C ARG A 47 -0.11 -21.11 24.78
N TYR A 48 -0.55 -20.32 23.79
CA TYR A 48 -1.09 -18.99 24.03
C TYR A 48 -2.33 -19.04 24.92
N VAL A 49 -3.29 -19.90 24.59
CA VAL A 49 -4.50 -20.13 25.38
C VAL A 49 -4.16 -20.50 26.83
N GLU A 50 -3.25 -21.46 27.02
CA GLU A 50 -2.84 -21.88 28.36
C GLU A 50 -2.26 -20.76 29.21
N HIS A 51 -1.41 -19.91 28.60
CA HIS A 51 -0.75 -18.81 29.32
C HIS A 51 -1.70 -17.64 29.62
N HIS A 52 -2.75 -17.45 28.82
CA HIS A 52 -3.64 -16.29 28.94
C HIS A 52 -5.01 -16.63 29.51
N LYS A 53 -5.23 -17.83 30.07
CA LYS A 53 -6.49 -18.24 30.67
C LYS A 53 -7.02 -17.28 31.75
N ARG A 54 -6.14 -16.64 32.53
CA ARG A 54 -6.53 -15.71 33.58
C ARG A 54 -6.80 -14.29 33.09
N HIS A 55 -6.21 -13.93 31.98
CA HIS A 55 -6.29 -12.61 31.37
C HIS A 55 -6.32 -12.78 29.82
N PRO A 56 -7.45 -13.24 29.28
CA PRO A 56 -7.60 -13.38 27.83
C PRO A 56 -7.60 -12.00 27.16
N PRO A 57 -7.19 -11.92 25.89
CA PRO A 57 -7.40 -10.69 25.11
C PRO A 57 -8.89 -10.48 24.82
N ASP A 58 -9.29 -9.22 24.64
CA ASP A 58 -10.69 -8.89 24.30
C ASP A 58 -11.01 -9.17 22.83
N VAL A 59 -10.00 -9.14 21.96
CA VAL A 59 -10.12 -9.29 20.50
C VAL A 59 -8.85 -9.92 19.94
N TRP A 60 -9.01 -10.80 18.97
CA TRP A 60 -7.88 -11.26 18.16
C TRP A 60 -7.89 -10.55 16.80
N PHE A 61 -6.76 -9.94 16.42
CA PHE A 61 -6.60 -9.20 15.18
C PHE A 61 -5.50 -9.80 14.31
N THR A 62 -5.85 -10.27 13.10
CA THR A 62 -4.91 -10.83 12.13
C THR A 62 -4.74 -9.88 10.95
N TYR A 63 -3.49 -9.62 10.57
CA TYR A 63 -3.16 -8.81 9.39
C TYR A 63 -2.56 -9.67 8.29
N HIS A 64 -3.07 -9.52 7.07
CA HIS A 64 -2.57 -10.11 5.83
C HIS A 64 -2.73 -11.64 5.78
N LEU A 65 -3.97 -12.08 5.56
CA LEU A 65 -4.39 -13.47 5.48
C LEU A 65 -4.55 -13.91 4.02
N TYR A 66 -3.79 -14.92 3.56
CA TYR A 66 -3.94 -15.50 2.23
C TYR A 66 -3.33 -16.92 2.15
N HIS A 67 -3.60 -17.66 1.05
CA HIS A 67 -3.25 -19.07 0.90
C HIS A 67 -1.77 -19.42 1.11
N LYS A 68 -0.83 -18.50 0.84
CA LYS A 68 0.61 -18.71 1.10
C LYS A 68 1.03 -18.37 2.52
N ALA A 69 0.20 -17.65 3.25
CA ALA A 69 0.44 -17.26 4.64
C ALA A 69 -0.86 -17.31 5.44
N PRO A 70 -1.42 -18.51 5.68
CA PRO A 70 -2.64 -18.70 6.47
C PRO A 70 -2.39 -18.42 7.96
N ASP A 71 -3.45 -18.08 8.68
CA ASP A 71 -3.43 -17.90 10.13
C ASP A 71 -3.74 -19.23 10.86
N TRP A 72 -2.70 -19.88 11.35
CA TRP A 72 -2.81 -21.13 12.12
C TRP A 72 -3.04 -20.91 13.63
N ILE A 73 -3.10 -19.67 14.09
CA ILE A 73 -3.16 -19.31 15.51
C ILE A 73 -4.50 -18.66 15.85
N GLY A 74 -4.86 -17.59 15.14
CA GLY A 74 -5.97 -16.70 15.48
C GLY A 74 -7.32 -17.37 15.64
N PRO A 75 -7.81 -18.14 14.64
CA PRO A 75 -9.11 -18.81 14.77
C PRO A 75 -9.20 -19.74 15.99
N ASN A 76 -8.10 -20.45 16.29
CA ASN A 76 -8.07 -21.38 17.45
C ASN A 76 -8.11 -20.63 18.78
N VAL A 77 -7.39 -19.52 18.90
CA VAL A 77 -7.37 -18.68 20.11
C VAL A 77 -8.71 -17.98 20.29
N ALA A 78 -9.25 -17.40 19.21
CA ALA A 78 -10.54 -16.73 19.27
C ALA A 78 -11.69 -17.68 19.66
N ASN A 79 -11.67 -18.92 19.17
CA ASN A 79 -12.62 -19.94 19.58
C ASN A 79 -12.46 -20.37 21.04
N ALA A 80 -11.21 -20.52 21.51
CA ALA A 80 -10.94 -21.00 22.87
C ALA A 80 -11.33 -19.98 23.96
N PHE A 81 -11.29 -18.69 23.64
CA PHE A 81 -11.66 -17.61 24.55
C PHE A 81 -13.05 -17.01 24.24
N GLU A 82 -13.72 -17.48 23.19
CA GLU A 82 -15.02 -16.95 22.73
C GLU A 82 -14.98 -15.44 22.44
N ILE A 83 -13.86 -14.97 21.86
CA ILE A 83 -13.63 -13.55 21.55
C ILE A 83 -13.76 -13.27 20.05
N PRO A 84 -14.00 -12.01 19.67
CA PRO A 84 -14.04 -11.60 18.25
C PRO A 84 -12.73 -11.91 17.52
N TYR A 85 -12.85 -12.47 16.32
CA TYR A 85 -11.78 -12.68 15.37
C TYR A 85 -11.89 -11.70 14.22
N ILE A 86 -10.94 -10.76 14.14
CA ILE A 86 -10.92 -9.71 13.13
C ILE A 86 -9.76 -9.97 12.17
N VAL A 87 -10.04 -9.88 10.87
CA VAL A 87 -9.05 -10.05 9.81
C VAL A 87 -8.95 -8.78 8.98
N ALA A 88 -7.76 -8.22 8.85
CA ALA A 88 -7.49 -7.12 7.93
C ALA A 88 -6.61 -7.59 6.75
N GLU A 89 -6.94 -7.16 5.53
CA GLU A 89 -6.19 -7.51 4.31
C GLU A 89 -6.21 -9.02 4.03
N ALA A 90 -7.40 -9.60 3.97
CA ALA A 90 -7.57 -10.95 3.46
C ALA A 90 -7.57 -10.96 1.93
N SER A 91 -6.92 -11.96 1.34
CA SER A 91 -7.01 -12.28 -0.08
C SER A 91 -7.44 -13.74 -0.25
N PHE A 92 -8.54 -13.96 -0.96
CA PHE A 92 -9.09 -15.28 -1.21
C PHE A 92 -9.05 -15.61 -2.70
N ALA A 93 -8.40 -16.70 -3.06
CA ALA A 93 -8.20 -17.10 -4.47
C ALA A 93 -8.80 -18.48 -4.74
N PRO A 94 -10.05 -18.58 -5.21
CA PRO A 94 -10.74 -19.87 -5.47
C PRO A 94 -9.95 -20.86 -6.33
N LYS A 95 -9.16 -20.35 -7.28
CA LYS A 95 -8.29 -21.16 -8.15
C LYS A 95 -7.20 -21.93 -7.39
N GLN A 96 -6.95 -21.63 -6.12
CA GLN A 96 -5.95 -22.31 -5.29
C GLN A 96 -6.53 -23.48 -4.48
N SER A 97 -7.82 -23.78 -4.60
CA SER A 97 -8.49 -24.84 -3.84
C SER A 97 -7.96 -26.26 -4.12
N GLY A 98 -7.44 -26.50 -5.31
CA GLY A 98 -6.89 -27.82 -5.73
C GLY A 98 -5.38 -27.82 -6.01
N GLY A 99 -4.65 -26.74 -5.71
CA GLY A 99 -3.23 -26.60 -6.08
C GLY A 99 -2.25 -26.89 -4.94
N ALA A 100 -1.00 -26.53 -5.15
CA ALA A 100 0.09 -26.69 -4.18
C ALA A 100 -0.15 -25.96 -2.84
N TRP A 101 -1.09 -25.02 -2.80
CA TRP A 101 -1.49 -24.29 -1.60
C TRP A 101 -2.91 -24.64 -1.13
N ALA A 102 -3.45 -25.79 -1.53
CA ALA A 102 -4.81 -26.22 -1.16
C ALA A 102 -5.05 -26.22 0.36
N GLN A 103 -4.07 -26.68 1.14
CA GLN A 103 -4.13 -26.65 2.61
C GLN A 103 -4.23 -25.23 3.16
N GLY A 104 -3.39 -24.31 2.66
CA GLY A 104 -3.45 -22.89 3.04
C GLY A 104 -4.74 -22.22 2.59
N HIS A 105 -5.23 -22.54 1.39
CA HIS A 105 -6.51 -22.05 0.89
C HIS A 105 -7.68 -22.49 1.77
N GLN A 106 -7.72 -23.76 2.17
CA GLN A 106 -8.73 -24.29 3.09
C GLN A 106 -8.71 -23.56 4.43
N SER A 107 -7.51 -23.37 5.00
CA SER A 107 -7.35 -22.62 6.27
C SER A 107 -7.83 -21.17 6.17
N VAL A 108 -7.58 -20.50 5.04
CA VAL A 108 -8.09 -19.14 4.81
C VAL A 108 -9.62 -19.13 4.71
N SER A 109 -10.21 -20.11 4.03
CA SER A 109 -11.67 -20.28 3.97
C SER A 109 -12.29 -20.44 5.36
N GLU A 110 -11.73 -21.33 6.19
CA GLU A 110 -12.17 -21.55 7.58
C GLU A 110 -12.00 -20.28 8.44
N ALA A 111 -10.89 -19.58 8.29
CA ALA A 111 -10.64 -18.33 9.01
C ALA A 111 -11.62 -17.21 8.61
N LEU A 112 -11.95 -17.07 7.32
CA LEU A 112 -12.95 -16.12 6.84
C LEU A 112 -14.38 -16.48 7.31
N MET A 113 -14.75 -17.75 7.29
CA MET A 113 -16.02 -18.23 7.85
C MET A 113 -16.12 -17.95 9.36
N ARG A 114 -15.00 -18.00 10.09
CA ARG A 114 -14.95 -17.70 11.53
C ARG A 114 -14.93 -16.21 11.83
N ALA A 115 -14.48 -15.39 10.88
CA ALA A 115 -14.28 -13.96 11.14
C ALA A 115 -15.58 -13.25 11.55
N ASP A 116 -15.49 -12.42 12.57
CA ASP A 116 -16.56 -11.54 13.04
C ASP A 116 -16.48 -10.18 12.36
N CYS A 117 -15.32 -9.84 11.79
CA CYS A 117 -15.14 -8.66 10.95
C CYS A 117 -13.97 -8.91 9.98
N ALA A 118 -14.18 -8.65 8.71
CA ALA A 118 -13.14 -8.60 7.69
C ALA A 118 -12.96 -7.16 7.19
N ILE A 119 -11.72 -6.65 7.25
CA ILE A 119 -11.41 -5.26 6.87
C ILE A 119 -10.57 -5.27 5.60
N SER A 120 -11.09 -4.69 4.52
CA SER A 120 -10.36 -4.52 3.26
C SER A 120 -9.92 -3.08 3.07
N LEU A 121 -8.66 -2.91 2.62
CA LEU A 121 -8.12 -1.63 2.18
C LEU A 121 -8.07 -1.54 0.65
N SER A 122 -8.33 -2.63 -0.06
CA SER A 122 -8.36 -2.71 -1.52
C SER A 122 -9.67 -3.29 -2.03
N PRO A 123 -10.27 -2.70 -3.06
CA PRO A 123 -11.47 -3.30 -3.69
C PRO A 123 -11.15 -4.57 -4.48
N THR A 124 -9.89 -4.83 -4.81
CA THR A 124 -9.48 -5.92 -5.70
C THR A 124 -9.85 -7.30 -5.17
N ASP A 125 -9.78 -7.50 -3.84
CA ASP A 125 -10.07 -8.81 -3.22
C ASP A 125 -11.53 -8.97 -2.76
N ILE A 126 -12.33 -7.90 -2.78
CA ILE A 126 -13.70 -7.89 -2.22
C ILE A 126 -14.58 -8.96 -2.88
N GLU A 127 -14.55 -9.05 -4.22
CA GLU A 127 -15.38 -10.00 -4.97
C GLU A 127 -15.12 -11.45 -4.59
N CYS A 128 -13.88 -11.79 -4.21
CA CYS A 128 -13.51 -13.14 -3.78
C CYS A 128 -13.68 -13.35 -2.28
N VAL A 129 -13.49 -12.32 -1.45
CA VAL A 129 -13.55 -12.42 0.01
C VAL A 129 -14.99 -12.48 0.50
N VAL A 130 -15.91 -11.67 -0.04
CA VAL A 130 -17.31 -11.62 0.39
C VAL A 130 -18.01 -12.98 0.37
N PRO A 131 -17.92 -13.79 -0.70
CA PRO A 131 -18.54 -15.12 -0.73
C PRO A 131 -17.94 -16.14 0.26
N ALA A 132 -16.73 -15.86 0.79
CA ALA A 132 -16.06 -16.71 1.77
C ALA A 132 -16.40 -16.34 3.23
N LEU A 133 -17.08 -15.22 3.45
CA LEU A 133 -17.59 -14.81 4.76
C LEU A 133 -18.94 -15.48 5.04
N ARG A 134 -19.28 -15.67 6.32
CA ARG A 134 -20.61 -16.19 6.72
C ARG A 134 -21.75 -15.20 6.41
N GLN A 135 -21.46 -13.90 6.36
CA GLN A 135 -22.39 -12.83 6.00
C GLN A 135 -21.63 -11.70 5.29
N PRO A 136 -22.15 -11.14 4.19
CA PRO A 136 -21.51 -10.06 3.44
C PRO A 136 -21.26 -8.80 4.29
N GLU A 137 -22.12 -8.51 5.26
CA GLU A 137 -22.08 -7.31 6.12
C GLU A 137 -20.88 -7.27 7.05
N LEU A 138 -20.23 -8.42 7.28
CA LEU A 138 -18.99 -8.54 8.05
C LEU A 138 -17.79 -7.91 7.33
N LEU A 139 -17.90 -7.70 6.00
CA LEU A 139 -16.88 -6.95 5.28
C LEU A 139 -17.03 -5.46 5.55
N LYS A 140 -15.97 -4.86 6.04
CA LYS A 140 -15.82 -3.41 6.21
C LYS A 140 -14.69 -2.92 5.31
N THR A 141 -14.77 -1.68 4.85
CA THR A 141 -13.73 -1.09 4.00
C THR A 141 -13.17 0.16 4.66
N ILE A 142 -11.86 0.34 4.56
CA ILE A 142 -11.17 1.58 4.90
C ILE A 142 -10.27 1.99 3.74
N ALA A 143 -10.16 3.28 3.49
CA ALA A 143 -9.23 3.76 2.48
C ALA A 143 -7.77 3.47 2.92
N PRO A 144 -6.85 3.18 2.00
CA PRO A 144 -5.42 3.16 2.31
C PRO A 144 -5.02 4.46 3.01
N PHE A 145 -4.23 4.40 4.06
CA PHE A 145 -3.94 5.56 4.90
C PHE A 145 -2.46 5.64 5.32
N LEU A 146 -2.08 6.82 5.76
CA LEU A 146 -0.76 7.10 6.32
C LEU A 146 -0.85 8.26 7.34
N ASN A 147 0.24 8.51 8.06
CA ASN A 147 0.34 9.74 8.86
C ASN A 147 0.63 10.92 7.93
N THR A 148 -0.37 11.77 7.68
CA THR A 148 -0.29 12.90 6.74
C THR A 148 0.40 14.13 7.33
N GLU A 149 0.66 14.20 8.63
CA GLU A 149 1.18 15.39 9.29
C GLU A 149 2.57 15.78 8.79
N GLN A 150 3.52 14.85 8.79
CA GLN A 150 4.89 15.13 8.33
C GLN A 150 4.96 15.47 6.83
N PRO A 151 4.31 14.72 5.92
CA PRO A 151 4.24 15.09 4.50
C PRO A 151 3.64 16.48 4.26
N SER A 152 2.57 16.83 4.97
CA SER A 152 1.94 18.15 4.87
C SER A 152 2.89 19.27 5.35
N ARG A 153 3.61 19.05 6.45
CA ARG A 153 4.66 19.99 6.91
C ARG A 153 5.80 20.12 5.89
N ALA A 154 6.21 19.02 5.25
CA ALA A 154 7.21 19.06 4.19
C ALA A 154 6.70 19.85 2.97
N ALA A 155 5.43 19.69 2.59
CA ALA A 155 4.80 20.46 1.52
C ALA A 155 4.87 21.98 1.76
N ALA A 156 4.69 22.44 3.01
CA ALA A 156 4.80 23.85 3.38
C ALA A 156 6.24 24.38 3.21
N ARG A 157 7.25 23.50 3.27
CA ARG A 157 8.67 23.83 3.09
C ARG A 157 9.21 23.49 1.69
N ARG A 158 8.33 23.35 0.71
CA ARG A 158 8.68 22.94 -0.67
C ARG A 158 9.90 23.66 -1.23
N ARG A 159 9.91 25.00 -1.16
CA ARG A 159 11.00 25.82 -1.73
C ARG A 159 12.34 25.49 -1.08
N GLN A 160 12.37 25.36 0.23
CA GLN A 160 13.58 25.00 0.97
C GLN A 160 14.09 23.62 0.55
N HIS A 161 13.21 22.59 0.57
CA HIS A 161 13.58 21.23 0.15
C HIS A 161 14.07 21.18 -1.30
N ARG A 162 13.44 21.96 -2.19
CA ARG A 162 13.86 22.01 -3.60
C ARG A 162 15.28 22.56 -3.73
N LEU A 163 15.63 23.65 -3.02
CA LEU A 163 16.97 24.24 -3.08
C LEU A 163 18.03 23.30 -2.48
N GLU A 164 17.74 22.67 -1.33
CA GLU A 164 18.63 21.72 -0.67
C GLU A 164 18.92 20.50 -1.58
N LEU A 165 17.87 19.91 -2.13
CA LEU A 165 17.98 18.75 -3.01
C LEU A 165 18.65 19.08 -4.34
N ALA A 166 18.37 20.27 -4.90
CA ALA A 166 19.02 20.77 -6.11
C ALA A 166 20.53 20.89 -5.94
N GLY A 167 20.98 21.50 -4.85
CA GLY A 167 22.41 21.62 -4.53
C GLY A 167 23.08 20.27 -4.31
N LYS A 168 22.43 19.37 -3.55
CA LYS A 168 22.94 18.04 -3.24
C LYS A 168 23.07 17.13 -4.47
N HIS A 169 22.09 17.15 -5.36
CA HIS A 169 22.00 16.22 -6.48
C HIS A 169 22.29 16.89 -7.84
N ARG A 170 22.67 18.19 -7.84
CA ARG A 170 22.97 18.98 -9.04
C ARG A 170 21.81 19.01 -10.04
N ILE A 171 20.59 19.20 -9.54
CA ILE A 171 19.37 19.26 -10.36
C ILE A 171 19.00 20.73 -10.57
N ASN A 172 18.70 21.13 -11.79
CA ASN A 172 18.30 22.50 -12.11
C ASN A 172 16.94 22.83 -11.45
N THR A 173 16.89 23.92 -10.69
CA THR A 173 15.66 24.41 -9.99
C THR A 173 14.66 25.05 -10.94
N GLU A 174 15.10 25.58 -12.09
CA GLU A 174 14.27 26.36 -13.01
C GLU A 174 13.41 25.51 -13.95
N ILE A 175 13.64 24.20 -13.97
CA ILE A 175 12.86 23.25 -14.77
C ILE A 175 11.99 22.38 -13.87
N PRO A 176 10.81 21.91 -14.34
CA PRO A 176 9.98 20.99 -13.60
C PRO A 176 10.67 19.66 -13.28
N TRP A 177 10.37 19.10 -12.10
CA TRP A 177 10.87 17.81 -11.63
C TRP A 177 9.78 16.75 -11.70
N LEU A 178 10.03 15.73 -12.49
CA LEU A 178 9.28 14.48 -12.47
C LEU A 178 9.89 13.55 -11.43
N LEU A 179 9.08 12.87 -10.63
CA LEU A 179 9.54 11.95 -9.61
C LEU A 179 8.92 10.57 -9.82
N THR A 180 9.74 9.55 -9.72
CA THR A 180 9.34 8.14 -9.64
C THR A 180 9.97 7.51 -8.42
N VAL A 181 9.16 6.82 -7.59
CA VAL A 181 9.62 6.07 -6.42
C VAL A 181 9.13 4.64 -6.53
N ALA A 182 10.00 3.72 -6.91
CA ALA A 182 9.63 2.31 -7.08
C ALA A 182 10.83 1.37 -6.96
N MET A 183 10.60 0.16 -6.47
CA MET A 183 11.61 -0.92 -6.48
C MET A 183 11.94 -1.33 -7.92
N MET A 184 13.21 -1.59 -8.20
CA MET A 184 13.70 -2.09 -9.48
C MET A 184 13.76 -3.62 -9.46
N ARG A 185 12.59 -4.27 -9.61
CA ARG A 185 12.45 -5.73 -9.66
C ARG A 185 11.76 -6.18 -10.94
N GLU A 186 11.99 -7.44 -11.33
CA GLU A 186 11.32 -8.07 -12.47
C GLU A 186 9.78 -8.11 -12.30
N GLY A 187 9.08 -8.39 -13.39
CA GLY A 187 7.62 -8.43 -13.46
C GLY A 187 7.02 -7.03 -13.58
N ASP A 188 5.87 -6.80 -12.95
CA ASP A 188 5.05 -5.57 -13.10
C ASP A 188 5.83 -4.26 -12.90
N LYS A 189 6.83 -4.27 -11.98
CA LYS A 189 7.66 -3.08 -11.73
C LYS A 189 8.59 -2.80 -12.91
N PHE A 190 9.22 -3.83 -13.48
CA PHE A 190 10.08 -3.68 -14.65
C PHE A 190 9.25 -3.27 -15.88
N GLU A 191 8.05 -3.83 -16.06
CA GLU A 191 7.13 -3.43 -17.12
C GLU A 191 6.71 -1.97 -16.97
N SER A 192 6.39 -1.52 -15.76
CA SER A 192 6.11 -0.10 -15.48
C SER A 192 7.30 0.81 -15.84
N TYR A 193 8.53 0.40 -15.54
CA TYR A 193 9.73 1.14 -16.00
C TYR A 193 9.87 1.15 -17.52
N SER A 194 9.51 0.06 -18.22
CA SER A 194 9.51 0.01 -19.68
C SER A 194 8.56 1.03 -20.28
N ILE A 195 7.35 1.13 -19.74
CA ILE A 195 6.36 2.12 -20.17
C ILE A 195 6.82 3.54 -19.80
N LEU A 196 7.37 3.75 -18.61
CA LEU A 196 7.95 5.03 -18.19
C LEU A 196 9.03 5.49 -19.17
N SER A 197 9.93 4.59 -19.60
CA SER A 197 10.96 4.90 -20.59
C SER A 197 10.37 5.39 -21.93
N LYS A 198 9.29 4.75 -22.40
CA LYS A 198 8.61 5.19 -23.63
C LYS A 198 7.88 6.53 -23.41
N LEU A 199 7.25 6.72 -22.25
CA LEU A 199 6.61 7.98 -21.87
C LEU A 199 7.62 9.13 -21.89
N ILE A 200 8.79 8.95 -21.27
CA ILE A 200 9.86 9.98 -21.23
C ILE A 200 10.35 10.34 -22.62
N ARG A 201 10.55 9.36 -23.49
CA ARG A 201 10.88 9.63 -24.91
C ARG A 201 9.78 10.43 -25.62
N ASN A 202 8.52 10.16 -25.35
CA ASN A 202 7.38 10.88 -25.91
C ASN A 202 7.26 12.33 -25.43
N LEU A 203 7.90 12.72 -24.31
CA LEU A 203 7.93 14.12 -23.87
C LEU A 203 8.76 15.01 -24.79
N GLY A 204 9.69 14.44 -25.55
CA GLY A 204 10.55 15.18 -26.51
C GLY A 204 11.45 16.21 -25.80
N ASP A 205 11.74 17.32 -26.50
CA ASP A 205 12.69 18.36 -26.06
C ASP A 205 12.16 19.29 -24.97
N SER A 206 11.08 18.90 -24.26
CA SER A 206 10.55 19.65 -23.11
C SER A 206 11.60 19.75 -22.00
N LYS A 207 11.75 20.92 -21.39
CA LYS A 207 12.66 21.10 -20.24
C LYS A 207 12.05 20.47 -18.98
N TRP A 208 12.63 19.40 -18.51
CA TRP A 208 12.26 18.67 -17.27
C TRP A 208 13.47 17.93 -16.70
N ALA A 209 13.40 17.52 -15.45
CA ALA A 209 14.33 16.56 -14.85
C ALA A 209 13.54 15.37 -14.32
N LEU A 210 13.96 14.13 -14.60
CA LEU A 210 13.41 12.92 -14.04
C LEU A 210 14.27 12.44 -12.87
N ILE A 211 13.67 12.37 -11.69
CA ILE A 211 14.30 11.87 -10.48
C ILE A 211 13.76 10.47 -10.20
N ILE A 212 14.64 9.49 -10.15
CA ILE A 212 14.30 8.08 -9.92
C ILE A 212 14.87 7.66 -8.58
N VAL A 213 13.95 7.26 -7.68
CA VAL A 213 14.26 6.72 -6.36
C VAL A 213 13.89 5.24 -6.33
N GLY A 214 14.84 4.43 -5.93
CA GLY A 214 14.66 2.98 -5.80
C GLY A 214 15.92 2.22 -6.21
N ASP A 215 15.91 0.94 -5.89
CA ASP A 215 16.98 0.00 -6.20
C ASP A 215 16.40 -1.42 -6.33
N GLY A 216 17.21 -2.36 -6.76
CA GLY A 216 16.83 -3.76 -6.82
C GLY A 216 17.54 -4.53 -7.93
N PRO A 217 17.24 -5.84 -8.07
CA PRO A 217 17.91 -6.74 -9.00
C PRO A 217 17.85 -6.31 -10.47
N ALA A 218 16.81 -5.56 -10.85
CA ALA A 218 16.63 -5.09 -12.23
C ALA A 218 17.27 -3.71 -12.51
N ARG A 219 18.00 -3.13 -11.55
CA ARG A 219 18.56 -1.76 -11.68
C ARG A 219 19.37 -1.56 -12.97
N ALA A 220 20.31 -2.45 -13.27
CA ALA A 220 21.14 -2.35 -14.48
C ALA A 220 20.28 -2.32 -15.77
N LYS A 221 19.21 -3.13 -15.82
CA LYS A 221 18.28 -3.15 -16.96
C LYS A 221 17.46 -1.86 -17.05
N VAL A 222 17.01 -1.32 -15.93
CA VAL A 222 16.27 -0.05 -15.86
C VAL A 222 17.15 1.11 -16.31
N GLU A 223 18.38 1.21 -15.82
CA GLU A 223 19.35 2.25 -16.22
C GLU A 223 19.73 2.14 -17.72
N ALA A 224 19.90 0.92 -18.23
CA ALA A 224 20.16 0.71 -19.65
C ALA A 224 18.98 1.14 -20.55
N MET A 225 17.75 0.95 -20.08
CA MET A 225 16.53 1.25 -20.83
C MET A 225 16.18 2.75 -20.84
N LEU A 226 16.31 3.43 -19.71
CA LEU A 226 16.05 4.86 -19.55
C LEU A 226 17.22 5.72 -20.05
N GLY A 227 18.45 5.18 -20.01
CA GLY A 227 19.66 5.88 -20.44
C GLY A 227 20.31 6.70 -19.32
N LYS A 228 21.41 7.37 -19.69
CA LYS A 228 22.19 8.26 -18.80
C LYS A 228 22.14 9.69 -19.30
N ASP A 229 20.96 10.16 -19.67
CA ASP A 229 20.75 11.54 -20.05
C ASP A 229 21.01 12.48 -18.86
N ALA A 230 21.51 13.69 -19.12
CA ALA A 230 21.75 14.72 -18.11
C ALA A 230 20.47 15.14 -17.36
N HIS A 231 19.30 14.86 -17.91
CA HIS A 231 18.00 15.13 -17.31
C HIS A 231 17.50 14.00 -16.40
N ILE A 232 18.20 12.84 -16.34
CA ILE A 232 17.79 11.68 -15.55
C ILE A 232 18.73 11.48 -14.36
N HIS A 233 18.16 11.58 -13.14
CA HIS A 233 18.89 11.49 -11.89
C HIS A 233 18.50 10.22 -11.12
N TYR A 234 19.41 9.25 -11.07
CA TYR A 234 19.23 8.00 -10.29
C TYR A 234 19.74 8.22 -8.87
N LEU A 235 18.86 8.28 -7.89
CA LEU A 235 19.23 8.54 -6.51
C LEU A 235 19.42 7.25 -5.68
N GLY A 236 19.13 6.06 -6.24
CA GLY A 236 19.18 4.81 -5.50
C GLY A 236 18.13 4.75 -4.37
N MET A 237 18.39 3.92 -3.37
CA MET A 237 17.53 3.87 -2.17
C MET A 237 17.67 5.17 -1.36
N GLN A 238 16.54 5.71 -0.94
CA GLN A 238 16.47 6.89 -0.08
C GLN A 238 15.71 6.56 1.22
N SER A 239 16.02 7.26 2.30
CA SER A 239 15.28 7.14 3.55
C SER A 239 13.84 7.68 3.40
N PRO A 240 12.89 7.25 4.24
CA PRO A 240 11.52 7.79 4.23
C PRO A 240 11.47 9.31 4.32
N THR A 241 12.34 9.93 5.12
CA THR A 241 12.44 11.39 5.24
C THR A 241 12.90 12.03 3.93
N GLN A 242 13.87 11.45 3.23
CA GLN A 242 14.33 11.95 1.95
C GLN A 242 13.29 11.80 0.84
N ILE A 243 12.55 10.66 0.83
CA ILE A 243 11.44 10.45 -0.10
C ILE A 243 10.35 11.50 0.13
N MET A 244 10.01 11.78 1.39
CA MET A 244 9.04 12.82 1.74
C MET A 244 9.49 14.22 1.26
N GLN A 245 10.77 14.56 1.42
CA GLN A 245 11.34 15.84 0.93
C GLN A 245 11.30 15.91 -0.61
N LEU A 246 11.61 14.81 -1.30
CA LEU A 246 11.53 14.71 -2.76
C LEU A 246 10.08 14.86 -3.24
N ASN A 247 9.13 14.19 -2.60
CA ASN A 247 7.70 14.34 -2.88
C ASN A 247 7.24 15.80 -2.73
N ALA A 248 7.68 16.48 -1.67
CA ALA A 248 7.35 17.89 -1.45
C ALA A 248 7.99 18.81 -2.51
N ALA A 249 9.21 18.54 -2.95
CA ALA A 249 9.99 19.37 -3.86
C ALA A 249 9.62 19.20 -5.34
N ALA A 250 9.21 18.00 -5.76
CA ALA A 250 8.90 17.67 -7.14
C ALA A 250 7.61 18.34 -7.66
N ASP A 251 7.41 18.29 -8.97
CA ASP A 251 6.28 18.93 -9.65
C ASP A 251 5.20 17.94 -10.07
N VAL A 252 5.59 16.73 -10.49
CA VAL A 252 4.68 15.65 -10.88
C VAL A 252 5.27 14.32 -10.47
N PHE A 253 4.49 13.47 -9.80
CA PHE A 253 4.81 12.07 -9.62
C PHE A 253 4.35 11.31 -10.87
N CYS A 254 5.22 10.52 -11.48
CA CYS A 254 4.93 9.84 -12.72
C CYS A 254 5.22 8.34 -12.58
N TRP A 255 4.19 7.49 -12.68
CA TRP A 255 4.33 6.05 -12.57
C TRP A 255 3.23 5.31 -13.35
N PRO A 256 3.55 4.47 -14.36
CA PRO A 256 2.54 3.72 -15.12
C PRO A 256 1.70 2.76 -14.30
N ALA A 257 2.23 2.24 -13.17
CA ALA A 257 1.48 1.48 -12.16
C ALA A 257 0.83 0.19 -12.70
N ILE A 258 1.54 -0.58 -13.52
CA ILE A 258 1.07 -1.90 -13.97
C ILE A 258 0.78 -2.80 -12.77
N ASN A 259 -0.43 -3.34 -12.70
CA ASN A 259 -0.92 -4.25 -11.64
C ASN A 259 -0.64 -3.74 -10.21
N GLU A 260 -0.74 -2.42 -10.00
CA GLU A 260 -0.51 -1.81 -8.69
C GLU A 260 -1.72 -2.01 -7.79
N ALA A 261 -1.54 -2.77 -6.70
CA ALA A 261 -2.63 -3.09 -5.78
C ALA A 261 -3.12 -1.88 -4.98
N TYR A 262 -2.22 -1.02 -4.49
CA TYR A 262 -2.54 0.14 -3.66
C TYR A 262 -1.92 1.44 -4.15
N GLY A 263 -0.66 1.39 -4.55
CA GLY A 263 0.09 2.58 -4.92
C GLY A 263 0.48 3.46 -3.73
N MET A 264 0.96 2.89 -2.64
CA MET A 264 1.36 3.64 -1.44
C MET A 264 2.34 4.77 -1.74
N ALA A 265 3.27 4.60 -2.69
CA ALA A 265 4.18 5.67 -3.09
C ALA A 265 3.44 6.87 -3.71
N MET A 266 2.33 6.63 -4.42
CA MET A 266 1.47 7.69 -4.95
C MET A 266 0.66 8.37 -3.84
N LEU A 267 0.23 7.61 -2.83
CA LEU A 267 -0.42 8.19 -1.65
C LEU A 267 0.55 9.07 -0.85
N GLU A 268 1.78 8.63 -0.65
CA GLU A 268 2.85 9.42 -0.03
C GLU A 268 3.15 10.71 -0.81
N ALA A 269 3.15 10.61 -2.14
CA ALA A 269 3.31 11.76 -3.02
C ALA A 269 2.16 12.77 -2.84
N GLN A 270 0.91 12.32 -2.87
CA GLN A 270 -0.26 13.18 -2.68
C GLN A 270 -0.33 13.78 -1.28
N ALA A 271 0.08 13.06 -0.24
CA ALA A 271 0.15 13.60 1.12
C ALA A 271 1.18 14.74 1.27
N ALA A 272 2.19 14.79 0.39
CA ALA A 272 3.11 15.92 0.26
C ALA A 272 2.64 16.95 -0.81
N GLY A 273 1.42 16.81 -1.29
CA GLY A 273 0.83 17.71 -2.29
C GLY A 273 1.41 17.54 -3.69
N LEU A 274 1.96 16.39 -4.05
CA LEU A 274 2.51 16.16 -5.39
C LEU A 274 1.42 15.57 -6.29
N PRO A 275 1.03 16.23 -7.41
CA PRO A 275 0.12 15.67 -8.39
C PRO A 275 0.65 14.38 -9.00
N VAL A 276 -0.21 13.40 -9.23
CA VAL A 276 0.17 12.09 -9.74
C VAL A 276 -0.33 11.91 -11.17
N VAL A 277 0.55 11.43 -12.06
CA VAL A 277 0.17 10.86 -13.37
C VAL A 277 0.43 9.36 -13.31
N ALA A 278 -0.61 8.56 -13.49
CA ALA A 278 -0.51 7.12 -13.34
C ALA A 278 -1.46 6.34 -14.27
N GLY A 279 -1.24 5.03 -14.35
CA GLY A 279 -2.19 4.12 -14.95
C GLY A 279 -3.46 3.98 -14.09
N ASN A 280 -4.61 3.87 -14.75
CA ASN A 280 -5.91 3.75 -14.11
C ASN A 280 -6.17 2.31 -13.65
N GLY A 281 -5.49 1.90 -12.58
CA GLY A 281 -5.75 0.65 -11.86
C GLY A 281 -6.76 0.86 -10.74
N VAL A 282 -7.50 -0.20 -10.36
CA VAL A 282 -8.56 -0.15 -9.33
C VAL A 282 -8.04 0.43 -8.00
N GLY A 283 -6.86 -0.01 -7.53
CA GLY A 283 -6.24 0.51 -6.31
C GLY A 283 -5.74 1.96 -6.46
N VAL A 284 -5.23 2.32 -7.64
CA VAL A 284 -4.74 3.68 -7.93
C VAL A 284 -5.89 4.69 -7.95
N ALA A 285 -7.04 4.31 -8.51
CA ALA A 285 -8.23 5.16 -8.60
C ALA A 285 -8.84 5.49 -7.21
N GLN A 286 -8.54 4.73 -6.17
CA GLN A 286 -8.91 5.10 -4.80
C GLN A 286 -8.07 6.26 -4.26
N ILE A 287 -6.80 6.32 -4.68
CA ILE A 287 -5.85 7.31 -4.20
C ILE A 287 -5.91 8.58 -5.04
N VAL A 288 -5.95 8.45 -6.37
CA VAL A 288 -5.88 9.56 -7.30
C VAL A 288 -7.26 9.88 -7.87
N ASP A 289 -7.78 11.07 -7.60
CA ASP A 289 -8.97 11.59 -8.26
C ASP A 289 -8.60 12.18 -9.61
N ASN A 290 -9.02 11.50 -10.68
CA ASN A 290 -8.70 11.91 -12.05
C ASN A 290 -9.22 13.34 -12.33
N GLY A 291 -8.33 14.19 -12.81
CA GLY A 291 -8.60 15.59 -13.10
C GLY A 291 -8.60 16.52 -11.87
N LYS A 292 -8.51 16.00 -10.63
CA LYS A 292 -8.50 16.80 -9.40
C LYS A 292 -7.19 16.73 -8.64
N THR A 293 -6.72 15.53 -8.31
CA THR A 293 -5.48 15.33 -7.54
C THR A 293 -4.35 14.79 -8.41
N GLY A 294 -4.65 14.47 -9.66
CA GLY A 294 -3.74 13.94 -10.65
C GLY A 294 -4.47 13.59 -11.94
N ALA A 295 -3.82 12.85 -12.82
CA ALA A 295 -4.39 12.37 -14.07
C ALA A 295 -4.18 10.86 -14.21
N LEU A 296 -5.23 10.14 -14.59
CA LEU A 296 -5.24 8.70 -14.78
C LEU A 296 -5.50 8.35 -16.25
N GLY A 297 -4.66 7.48 -16.82
CA GLY A 297 -4.78 6.98 -18.19
C GLY A 297 -4.59 5.47 -18.25
N GLN A 298 -4.66 4.90 -19.45
CA GLN A 298 -4.33 3.49 -19.61
C GLN A 298 -2.85 3.26 -19.27
N ALA A 299 -2.56 2.32 -18.38
CA ALA A 299 -1.21 2.08 -17.87
C ALA A 299 -0.22 1.68 -18.99
N ASN A 300 -0.70 1.00 -20.03
CA ASN A 300 0.08 0.54 -21.19
C ASN A 300 0.06 1.52 -22.37
N ASP A 301 -0.46 2.74 -22.20
CA ASP A 301 -0.42 3.81 -23.21
C ASP A 301 0.57 4.92 -22.81
N PRO A 302 1.86 4.79 -23.18
CA PRO A 302 2.87 5.78 -22.86
C PRO A 302 2.63 7.13 -23.55
N GLY A 303 1.89 7.16 -24.68
CA GLY A 303 1.54 8.39 -25.39
C GLY A 303 0.54 9.21 -24.59
N ALA A 304 -0.58 8.62 -24.22
CA ALA A 304 -1.59 9.28 -23.40
C ALA A 304 -1.03 9.75 -22.04
N LEU A 305 -0.20 8.93 -21.40
CA LEU A 305 0.45 9.33 -20.14
C LEU A 305 1.43 10.49 -20.35
N ALA A 306 2.17 10.53 -21.47
CA ALA A 306 3.06 11.65 -21.80
C ALA A 306 2.27 12.95 -22.03
N ASP A 307 1.11 12.90 -22.69
CA ASP A 307 0.26 14.07 -22.89
C ASP A 307 -0.26 14.64 -21.56
N MET A 308 -0.62 13.77 -20.62
CA MET A 308 -1.02 14.18 -19.27
C MET A 308 0.14 14.86 -18.53
N VAL A 309 1.33 14.27 -18.58
CA VAL A 309 2.54 14.88 -17.98
C VAL A 309 2.81 16.23 -18.65
N ARG A 310 2.81 16.31 -19.97
CA ARG A 310 3.04 17.56 -20.74
C ARG A 310 2.06 18.67 -20.35
N LYS A 311 0.77 18.33 -20.18
CA LYS A 311 -0.25 19.27 -19.71
C LYS A 311 0.09 19.84 -18.33
N LEU A 312 0.57 19.00 -17.41
CA LEU A 312 1.00 19.44 -16.08
C LEU A 312 2.32 20.25 -16.15
N LEU A 313 3.29 19.86 -16.96
CA LEU A 313 4.53 20.59 -17.12
C LEU A 313 4.28 22.04 -17.60
N ASN A 314 3.33 22.22 -18.52
CA ASN A 314 3.01 23.49 -19.14
C ASN A 314 2.10 24.40 -18.29
N SER A 315 1.52 23.91 -17.19
CA SER A 315 0.58 24.70 -16.38
C SER A 315 0.94 24.68 -14.90
N THR A 316 1.63 25.73 -14.44
CA THR A 316 1.91 25.94 -13.01
C THR A 316 0.62 26.09 -12.20
N GLN A 317 -0.39 26.73 -12.79
CA GLN A 317 -1.69 26.90 -12.13
C GLN A 317 -2.36 25.55 -11.89
N LEU A 318 -2.42 24.68 -12.89
CA LEU A 318 -3.02 23.35 -12.76
C LEU A 318 -2.28 22.49 -11.72
N ARG A 319 -0.94 22.52 -11.71
CA ARG A 319 -0.16 21.85 -10.66
C ARG A 319 -0.48 22.37 -9.26
N LYS A 320 -0.70 23.68 -9.09
CA LYS A 320 -1.06 24.28 -7.81
C LYS A 320 -2.46 23.85 -7.36
N GLU A 321 -3.42 23.83 -8.25
CA GLU A 321 -4.78 23.36 -7.96
C GLU A 321 -4.81 21.90 -7.55
N MET A 322 -4.15 21.03 -8.33
CA MET A 322 -4.06 19.61 -8.00
C MET A 322 -3.28 19.35 -6.71
N ARG A 323 -2.27 20.14 -6.41
CA ARG A 323 -1.52 20.10 -5.13
C ARG A 323 -2.45 20.33 -3.95
N ASN A 324 -3.24 21.40 -4.00
CA ASN A 324 -4.14 21.75 -2.90
C ASN A 324 -5.22 20.67 -2.72
N ALA A 325 -5.80 20.19 -3.81
CA ALA A 325 -6.78 19.11 -3.78
C ALA A 325 -6.19 17.79 -3.23
N ALA A 326 -4.93 17.45 -3.57
CA ALA A 326 -4.25 16.28 -3.06
C ALA A 326 -4.01 16.36 -1.53
N LEU A 327 -3.55 17.50 -1.03
CA LEU A 327 -3.39 17.75 0.41
C LEU A 327 -4.73 17.66 1.15
N GLU A 328 -5.78 18.26 0.63
CA GLU A 328 -7.12 18.20 1.21
C GLU A 328 -7.67 16.77 1.27
N LYS A 329 -7.63 16.05 0.14
CA LYS A 329 -8.10 14.67 0.05
C LYS A 329 -7.35 13.77 1.04
N THR A 330 -6.03 13.85 1.07
CA THR A 330 -5.23 12.97 1.93
C THR A 330 -5.44 13.29 3.41
N ALA A 331 -5.57 14.55 3.78
CA ALA A 331 -5.87 14.94 5.16
C ALA A 331 -7.25 14.47 5.62
N LYS A 332 -8.24 14.43 4.72
CA LYS A 332 -9.63 14.08 5.04
C LYS A 332 -9.89 12.57 5.00
N ILE A 333 -9.40 11.88 3.96
CA ILE A 333 -9.77 10.49 3.66
C ILE A 333 -8.66 9.53 4.07
N HIS A 334 -7.40 9.86 3.76
CA HIS A 334 -6.27 8.96 3.89
C HIS A 334 -5.41 9.21 5.13
N ASN A 335 -5.95 9.96 6.11
CA ASN A 335 -5.24 10.23 7.37
C ASN A 335 -5.41 9.06 8.35
N ILE A 336 -4.34 8.74 9.05
CA ILE A 336 -4.32 7.72 10.09
C ILE A 336 -5.36 7.94 11.19
N SER A 337 -5.70 9.19 11.53
CA SER A 337 -6.74 9.50 12.53
C SER A 337 -8.15 9.11 12.05
N THR A 338 -8.44 9.28 10.75
CA THR A 338 -9.69 8.85 10.12
C THR A 338 -9.79 7.33 10.13
N ALA A 339 -8.71 6.64 9.71
CA ALA A 339 -8.63 5.18 9.75
C ALA A 339 -8.73 4.64 11.18
N ALA A 340 -8.09 5.27 12.16
CA ALA A 340 -8.16 4.90 13.57
C ALA A 340 -9.59 4.94 14.10
N THR A 341 -10.36 5.96 13.74
CA THR A 341 -11.78 6.08 14.15
C THR A 341 -12.64 4.99 13.54
N GLN A 342 -12.40 4.64 12.26
CA GLN A 342 -13.14 3.55 11.61
C GLN A 342 -12.76 2.18 12.18
N LEU A 343 -11.47 1.93 12.41
CA LEU A 343 -10.99 0.68 13.01
C LEU A 343 -11.55 0.47 14.43
N ASP A 344 -11.50 1.49 15.27
CA ASP A 344 -12.08 1.43 16.64
C ASP A 344 -13.58 1.12 16.59
N LYS A 345 -14.32 1.75 15.69
CA LYS A 345 -15.74 1.46 15.48
C LYS A 345 -15.97 0.00 15.11
N PHE A 346 -15.24 -0.54 14.13
CA PHE A 346 -15.41 -1.92 13.67
C PHE A 346 -15.08 -2.95 14.77
N ILE A 347 -14.03 -2.68 15.54
CA ILE A 347 -13.65 -3.54 16.67
C ILE A 347 -14.75 -3.57 17.75
N ARG A 348 -15.31 -2.40 18.11
CA ARG A 348 -16.39 -2.31 19.09
C ARG A 348 -17.67 -2.99 18.60
N GLU A 349 -18.02 -2.82 17.32
CA GLU A 349 -19.18 -3.51 16.72
C GLU A 349 -19.02 -5.02 16.80
N ALA A 350 -17.86 -5.56 16.39
CA ALA A 350 -17.57 -6.99 16.46
C ALA A 350 -17.62 -7.52 17.90
N HIS A 351 -17.10 -6.75 18.88
CA HIS A 351 -17.14 -7.15 20.30
C HIS A 351 -18.56 -7.20 20.87
N ILE A 352 -19.44 -6.27 20.49
CA ILE A 352 -20.83 -6.24 20.92
C ILE A 352 -21.61 -7.42 20.30
N GLU A 353 -21.37 -7.74 19.04
CA GLU A 353 -22.06 -8.84 18.33
C GLU A 353 -21.66 -10.23 18.86
N THR A 354 -20.40 -10.41 19.24
CA THR A 354 -19.92 -11.69 19.81
C THR A 354 -20.46 -11.94 21.24
N ASN A 355 -20.76 -10.88 21.99
CA ASN A 355 -21.27 -10.99 23.37
C ASN A 355 -22.82 -11.02 23.46
N ARG A 356 -23.52 -11.06 22.33
CA ARG A 356 -24.97 -11.25 22.20
C ARG A 356 -25.33 -12.71 21.96
#